data_24071591f4aed4bc22cc03177aea7033
#
_entry.id   24071591f4aed4bc22cc03177aea7033
#
_cell.length_a   1.000
_cell.length_b   1.000
_cell.length_c   1.000
_cell.angle_alpha   90.00
_cell.angle_beta   90.00
_cell.angle_gamma   90.00
#
_symmetry.space_group_name_H-M   'P 1'
#
loop_
_entity.id
_entity.type
_entity.pdbx_description
1 polymer ?
#
loop_
_entity_poly.entity_id
_entity_poly.type
_entity_poly.pdbx_seq_one_letter_code
_entity_poly.pdbx_strand_id
1 'polypeptide(L)'
;MTKAVLGIIGGSGIYDLSGLGNVREERIPSPWGEPSGALRISEIAGLPVVFLSRHDKGHRLSPSDINYRANIDVLKRAGVTDLVSLSACGSFKEELPPGTFVLVDQFVDRTYKRENSFFGKGLVAHVSMAHPVSPRLRARLGEAALLEGIEPHFEGIYVCIEGPQFSTYAESITYKQAGYSVIGMTNMPEAKLAREAEICYATVAMVTDFDCWHPDHDAVTVQDIIKVLLNNAERAKRLVARLASDFPREHEPCPIGCDRALDTAIITAPEARDPALIKKLDAVAGRVLGRDQRECGTGA
;
A
#
# COMPACT_ATOMS: atom_id res chain seq x y z
N MET A 1 -16.82 -17.85 6.10
CA MET A 1 -15.71 -17.26 5.33
C MET A 1 -15.82 -15.75 5.41
N THR A 2 -14.71 -15.02 5.44
CA THR A 2 -14.71 -13.55 5.50
C THR A 2 -15.00 -12.99 4.11
N LYS A 3 -15.90 -12.01 4.00
CA LYS A 3 -16.12 -11.32 2.72
C LYS A 3 -14.86 -10.61 2.27
N ALA A 4 -14.56 -10.65 0.98
CA ALA A 4 -13.48 -9.86 0.41
C ALA A 4 -13.89 -8.39 0.31
N VAL A 5 -12.97 -7.49 0.66
CA VAL A 5 -13.10 -6.04 0.48
C VAL A 5 -11.80 -5.55 -0.14
N LEU A 6 -11.90 -4.96 -1.32
CA LEU A 6 -10.72 -4.44 -2.03
C LEU A 6 -10.46 -2.99 -1.65
N GLY A 7 -9.34 -2.75 -1.00
CA GLY A 7 -8.82 -1.40 -0.73
C GLY A 7 -7.93 -0.91 -1.87
N ILE A 8 -8.03 0.38 -2.18
CA ILE A 8 -7.16 1.07 -3.14
C ILE A 8 -6.60 2.31 -2.47
N ILE A 9 -5.28 2.44 -2.41
CA ILE A 9 -4.64 3.72 -2.07
C ILE A 9 -4.13 4.37 -3.35
N GLY A 10 -4.71 5.51 -3.72
CA GLY A 10 -4.30 6.30 -4.87
C GLY A 10 -3.18 7.27 -4.52
N GLY A 11 -2.13 7.30 -5.34
CA GLY A 11 -1.06 8.29 -5.33
C GLY A 11 -1.34 9.49 -6.21
N SER A 12 -0.27 10.18 -6.63
CA SER A 12 -0.35 11.34 -7.52
C SER A 12 -1.13 11.03 -8.81
N GLY A 13 -2.06 11.89 -9.18
CA GLY A 13 -2.90 11.74 -10.37
C GLY A 13 -4.14 10.84 -10.17
N ILE A 14 -4.23 10.09 -9.08
CA ILE A 14 -5.36 9.19 -8.80
C ILE A 14 -6.03 9.63 -7.49
N TYR A 15 -6.93 10.58 -7.59
CA TYR A 15 -7.63 11.16 -6.45
C TYR A 15 -9.05 10.61 -6.25
N ASP A 16 -9.57 9.93 -7.26
CA ASP A 16 -10.84 9.23 -7.19
C ASP A 16 -10.90 8.09 -8.22
N LEU A 17 -11.90 7.26 -8.06
CA LEU A 17 -12.29 6.23 -9.01
C LEU A 17 -13.63 6.64 -9.66
N SER A 18 -13.73 7.88 -10.14
CA SER A 18 -14.91 8.39 -10.81
C SER A 18 -15.29 7.49 -12.00
N GLY A 19 -16.57 7.12 -12.04
CA GLY A 19 -17.10 6.15 -13.02
C GLY A 19 -17.37 4.75 -12.45
N LEU A 20 -17.04 4.47 -11.19
CA LEU A 20 -17.23 3.16 -10.55
C LEU A 20 -18.54 3.06 -9.72
N GLY A 21 -19.64 3.67 -10.17
CA GLY A 21 -20.95 3.55 -9.54
C GLY A 21 -21.22 4.53 -8.40
N ASN A 22 -22.19 4.21 -7.53
CA ASN A 22 -22.59 5.05 -6.40
C ASN A 22 -21.50 5.09 -5.35
N VAL A 23 -20.80 6.22 -5.24
CA VAL A 23 -19.73 6.44 -4.26
C VAL A 23 -20.30 7.17 -3.04
N ARG A 24 -20.11 6.62 -1.84
CA ARG A 24 -20.34 7.33 -0.57
C ARG A 24 -19.00 7.72 0.06
N GLU A 25 -18.94 8.90 0.64
CA GLU A 25 -17.80 9.31 1.46
C GLU A 25 -18.06 8.97 2.92
N GLU A 26 -17.08 8.40 3.61
CA GLU A 26 -17.18 8.02 5.02
C GLU A 26 -15.91 8.42 5.77
N ARG A 27 -16.07 9.09 6.91
CA ARG A 27 -14.97 9.39 7.83
C ARG A 27 -15.00 8.40 8.98
N ILE A 28 -14.01 7.55 9.04
CA ILE A 28 -13.82 6.59 10.13
C ILE A 28 -12.76 7.17 11.08
N PRO A 29 -13.06 7.33 12.38
CA PRO A 29 -12.06 7.78 13.34
C PRO A 29 -11.00 6.72 13.56
N SER A 30 -9.75 7.16 13.74
CA SER A 30 -8.61 6.30 14.07
C SER A 30 -7.97 6.73 15.40
N PRO A 31 -7.59 5.80 16.27
CA PRO A 31 -6.83 6.11 17.48
C PRO A 31 -5.39 6.56 17.18
N TRP A 32 -4.97 6.50 15.94
CA TRP A 32 -3.65 6.90 15.46
C TRP A 32 -3.62 8.34 14.91
N GLY A 33 -4.73 9.07 14.99
CA GLY A 33 -4.89 10.43 14.49
C GLY A 33 -5.68 10.48 13.18
N GLU A 34 -5.63 11.63 12.51
CA GLU A 34 -6.39 11.86 11.28
C GLU A 34 -5.76 11.11 10.09
N PRO A 35 -6.56 10.37 9.30
CA PRO A 35 -6.12 9.83 8.02
C PRO A 35 -5.97 10.94 6.98
N SER A 36 -5.37 10.62 5.84
CA SER A 36 -5.18 11.57 4.73
C SER A 36 -6.47 12.15 4.17
N GLY A 37 -7.60 11.47 4.35
CA GLY A 37 -8.91 11.95 3.91
C GLY A 37 -10.05 11.00 4.25
N ALA A 38 -11.26 11.33 3.85
CA ALA A 38 -12.41 10.44 3.93
C ALA A 38 -12.22 9.24 3.00
N LEU A 39 -12.69 8.07 3.43
CA LEU A 39 -12.80 6.90 2.57
C LEU A 39 -13.93 7.11 1.55
N ARG A 40 -13.69 6.69 0.33
CA ARG A 40 -14.70 6.59 -0.72
C ARG A 40 -15.06 5.13 -0.92
N ILE A 41 -16.29 4.79 -0.61
CA ILE A 41 -16.76 3.42 -0.63
C ILE A 41 -17.76 3.26 -1.77
N SER A 42 -17.54 2.23 -2.57
CA SER A 42 -18.38 1.87 -3.70
C SER A 42 -18.51 0.35 -3.81
N GLU A 43 -19.26 -0.11 -4.76
CA GLU A 43 -19.41 -1.51 -5.11
C GLU A 43 -19.19 -1.69 -6.61
N ILE A 44 -18.33 -2.62 -7.00
CA ILE A 44 -18.07 -2.97 -8.40
C ILE A 44 -18.41 -4.44 -8.58
N ALA A 45 -19.38 -4.72 -9.44
CA ALA A 45 -19.85 -6.08 -9.72
C ALA A 45 -20.12 -6.92 -8.44
N GLY A 46 -20.67 -6.30 -7.37
CA GLY A 46 -20.96 -6.96 -6.09
C GLY A 46 -19.77 -7.07 -5.14
N LEU A 47 -18.59 -6.53 -5.49
CA LEU A 47 -17.44 -6.44 -4.61
C LEU A 47 -17.40 -5.06 -3.92
N PRO A 48 -17.32 -4.99 -2.58
CA PRO A 48 -17.04 -3.73 -1.90
C PRO A 48 -15.64 -3.23 -2.24
N VAL A 49 -15.53 -1.95 -2.65
CA VAL A 49 -14.27 -1.28 -2.96
C VAL A 49 -14.15 -0.04 -2.10
N VAL A 50 -13.02 0.11 -1.43
CA VAL A 50 -12.69 1.23 -0.54
C VAL A 50 -11.49 1.97 -1.10
N PHE A 51 -11.66 3.25 -1.42
CA PHE A 51 -10.60 4.10 -1.94
C PHE A 51 -10.18 5.15 -0.92
N LEU A 52 -8.85 5.36 -0.81
CA LEU A 52 -8.24 6.44 -0.03
C LEU A 52 -7.23 7.21 -0.88
N SER A 53 -7.37 8.53 -0.93
CA SER A 53 -6.35 9.40 -1.52
C SER A 53 -5.20 9.60 -0.54
N ARG A 54 -3.99 9.13 -0.89
CA ARG A 54 -2.82 9.14 0.00
C ARG A 54 -2.37 10.55 0.39
N HIS A 55 -2.44 11.49 -0.53
CA HIS A 55 -1.95 12.86 -0.35
C HIS A 55 -3.08 13.88 -0.09
N ASP A 56 -4.30 13.40 0.21
CA ASP A 56 -5.51 14.21 0.29
C ASP A 56 -5.90 14.87 -1.06
N LYS A 57 -7.03 15.59 -1.09
CA LYS A 57 -7.45 16.35 -2.27
C LYS A 57 -6.48 17.51 -2.50
N GLY A 58 -5.99 17.63 -3.75
CA GLY A 58 -5.07 18.71 -4.12
C GLY A 58 -3.62 18.50 -3.69
N HIS A 59 -3.24 17.27 -3.33
CA HIS A 59 -1.85 16.90 -2.99
C HIS A 59 -1.27 17.77 -1.86
N ARG A 60 -2.03 17.94 -0.77
CA ARG A 60 -1.67 18.83 0.35
C ARG A 60 -0.68 18.22 1.33
N LEU A 61 -0.53 16.90 1.35
CA LEU A 61 0.37 16.19 2.25
C LEU A 61 1.62 15.77 1.50
N SER A 62 2.78 16.16 2.01
CA SER A 62 4.05 15.60 1.52
C SER A 62 4.17 14.12 1.92
N PRO A 63 5.06 13.33 1.30
CA PRO A 63 5.22 11.93 1.65
C PRO A 63 5.44 11.65 3.14
N SER A 64 6.14 12.54 3.85
CA SER A 64 6.44 12.37 5.27
C SER A 64 5.40 12.98 6.22
N ASP A 65 4.46 13.77 5.71
CA ASP A 65 3.31 14.31 6.47
C ASP A 65 2.11 13.34 6.47
N ILE A 66 2.16 12.29 5.64
CA ILE A 66 1.11 11.27 5.60
C ILE A 66 1.08 10.50 6.91
N ASN A 67 -0.09 10.42 7.53
CA ASN A 67 -0.31 9.55 8.67
C ASN A 67 -0.62 8.11 8.18
N TYR A 68 0.44 7.36 7.87
CA TYR A 68 0.31 6.00 7.35
C TYR A 68 -0.41 5.06 8.32
N ARG A 69 -0.20 5.20 9.65
CA ARG A 69 -0.91 4.39 10.64
C ARG A 69 -2.41 4.64 10.60
N ALA A 70 -2.84 5.90 10.60
CA ALA A 70 -4.26 6.22 10.50
C ALA A 70 -4.86 5.72 9.18
N ASN A 71 -4.15 5.85 8.06
CA ASN A 71 -4.61 5.38 6.75
C ASN A 71 -4.86 3.87 6.73
N ILE A 72 -3.91 3.08 7.22
CA ILE A 72 -4.06 1.61 7.27
C ILE A 72 -5.12 1.19 8.30
N ASP A 73 -5.18 1.85 9.44
CA ASP A 73 -6.18 1.55 10.48
C ASP A 73 -7.62 1.79 9.97
N VAL A 74 -7.90 2.92 9.32
CA VAL A 74 -9.25 3.19 8.79
C VAL A 74 -9.63 2.25 7.65
N LEU A 75 -8.68 1.82 6.82
CA LEU A 75 -8.91 0.79 5.81
C LEU A 75 -9.23 -0.56 6.46
N LYS A 76 -8.50 -0.93 7.52
CA LYS A 76 -8.79 -2.15 8.30
C LYS A 76 -10.16 -2.08 8.96
N ARG A 77 -10.54 -0.94 9.55
CA ARG A 77 -11.88 -0.71 10.13
C ARG A 77 -12.99 -0.78 9.09
N ALA A 78 -12.72 -0.36 7.86
CA ALA A 78 -13.65 -0.50 6.73
C ALA A 78 -13.75 -1.96 6.20
N GLY A 79 -13.02 -2.90 6.80
CA GLY A 79 -13.05 -4.31 6.47
C GLY A 79 -12.14 -4.71 5.30
N VAL A 80 -11.23 -3.84 4.86
CA VAL A 80 -10.29 -4.16 3.76
C VAL A 80 -9.47 -5.41 4.08
N THR A 81 -9.52 -6.38 3.16
CA THR A 81 -8.79 -7.65 3.22
C THR A 81 -7.57 -7.64 2.29
N ASP A 82 -7.70 -6.96 1.16
CA ASP A 82 -6.71 -6.89 0.09
C ASP A 82 -6.52 -5.44 -0.32
N LEU A 83 -5.29 -4.95 -0.33
CA LEU A 83 -4.95 -3.55 -0.54
C LEU A 83 -4.01 -3.38 -1.73
N VAL A 84 -4.47 -2.65 -2.73
CA VAL A 84 -3.66 -2.23 -3.88
C VAL A 84 -3.18 -0.80 -3.69
N SER A 85 -1.89 -0.61 -3.74
CA SER A 85 -1.24 0.69 -3.76
C SER A 85 -0.89 1.09 -5.20
N LEU A 86 -1.31 2.26 -5.61
CA LEU A 86 -0.96 2.85 -6.89
C LEU A 86 0.06 3.96 -6.64
N SER A 87 1.26 3.84 -7.24
CA SER A 87 2.37 4.76 -6.98
C SER A 87 3.04 5.19 -8.27
N ALA A 88 3.11 6.50 -8.53
CA ALA A 88 4.02 7.05 -9.52
C ALA A 88 5.46 6.90 -9.04
N CYS A 89 6.38 6.58 -9.94
CA CYS A 89 7.77 6.30 -9.60
C CYS A 89 8.72 6.64 -10.75
N GLY A 90 10.00 6.84 -10.41
CA GLY A 90 11.10 6.84 -11.36
C GLY A 90 11.63 5.43 -11.61
N SER A 91 12.35 5.23 -12.70
CA SER A 91 12.97 3.95 -13.07
C SER A 91 14.51 4.04 -13.10
N PHE A 92 15.17 2.96 -12.68
CA PHE A 92 16.61 2.78 -12.80
C PHE A 92 17.03 1.88 -13.97
N LYS A 93 16.06 1.43 -14.79
CA LYS A 93 16.30 0.47 -15.84
C LYS A 93 15.76 0.97 -17.18
N GLU A 94 16.57 0.85 -18.25
CA GLU A 94 16.18 1.24 -19.61
C GLU A 94 14.99 0.43 -20.12
N GLU A 95 14.91 -0.85 -19.75
CA GLU A 95 13.79 -1.73 -20.07
C GLU A 95 12.47 -1.42 -19.35
N LEU A 96 12.49 -0.45 -18.42
CA LEU A 96 11.30 0.05 -17.75
C LEU A 96 11.07 1.54 -18.07
N PRO A 97 10.75 1.87 -19.33
CA PRO A 97 10.54 3.27 -19.73
C PRO A 97 9.28 3.89 -19.13
N PRO A 98 9.14 5.23 -19.18
CA PRO A 98 7.92 5.92 -18.79
C PRO A 98 6.67 5.30 -19.44
N GLY A 99 5.64 5.09 -18.64
CA GLY A 99 4.42 4.37 -19.03
C GLY A 99 4.41 2.89 -18.67
N THR A 100 5.54 2.31 -18.25
CA THR A 100 5.60 0.92 -17.77
C THR A 100 4.94 0.80 -16.40
N PHE A 101 4.19 -0.30 -16.19
CA PHE A 101 3.65 -0.71 -14.90
C PHE A 101 4.51 -1.84 -14.34
N VAL A 102 5.04 -1.67 -13.14
CA VAL A 102 5.86 -2.67 -12.46
C VAL A 102 5.08 -3.23 -11.28
N LEU A 103 4.83 -4.54 -11.28
CA LEU A 103 4.24 -5.27 -10.17
C LEU A 103 5.35 -5.65 -9.20
N VAL A 104 5.66 -4.74 -8.31
CA VAL A 104 6.76 -4.84 -7.35
C VAL A 104 6.62 -6.07 -6.46
N ASP A 105 7.71 -6.73 -6.14
CA ASP A 105 7.77 -7.87 -5.24
C ASP A 105 8.66 -7.65 -4.02
N GLN A 106 9.57 -6.66 -4.06
CA GLN A 106 10.49 -6.34 -2.98
C GLN A 106 10.61 -4.84 -2.73
N PHE A 107 10.93 -4.48 -1.49
CA PHE A 107 11.15 -3.11 -1.08
C PHE A 107 12.48 -2.93 -0.35
N VAL A 108 13.09 -1.76 -0.58
CA VAL A 108 14.16 -1.22 0.26
C VAL A 108 13.67 0.09 0.88
N ASP A 109 13.63 0.14 2.21
CA ASP A 109 13.17 1.30 2.97
C ASP A 109 14.35 2.22 3.34
N ARG A 110 14.34 3.42 2.79
CA ARG A 110 15.28 4.51 3.09
C ARG A 110 14.59 5.68 3.78
N THR A 111 13.39 5.48 4.30
CA THR A 111 12.68 6.48 5.10
C THR A 111 13.18 6.47 6.54
N TYR A 112 13.14 7.63 7.22
CA TYR A 112 13.73 7.78 8.57
C TYR A 112 12.93 8.67 9.53
N LYS A 113 11.88 9.38 9.06
CA LYS A 113 11.07 10.26 9.91
C LYS A 113 9.69 9.69 10.23
N ARG A 114 9.31 8.56 9.61
CA ARG A 114 7.95 8.04 9.62
C ARG A 114 7.73 7.04 10.74
N GLU A 115 6.55 7.09 11.34
CA GLU A 115 6.09 6.02 12.22
C GLU A 115 5.82 4.75 11.42
N ASN A 116 6.62 3.72 11.63
CA ASN A 116 6.69 2.53 10.77
C ASN A 116 6.13 1.26 11.39
N SER A 117 5.48 1.36 12.57
CA SER A 117 4.84 0.23 13.26
C SER A 117 3.64 0.70 14.10
N PHE A 118 2.66 -0.17 14.23
CA PHE A 118 1.58 -0.05 15.22
C PHE A 118 2.01 -0.54 16.61
N PHE A 119 3.02 -1.39 16.66
CA PHE A 119 3.57 -1.96 17.87
C PHE A 119 4.76 -1.13 18.38
N GLY A 120 5.07 -1.27 19.69
CA GLY A 120 6.16 -0.51 20.28
C GLY A 120 6.25 -0.72 21.78
N LYS A 121 6.64 0.32 22.52
CA LYS A 121 6.74 0.24 23.99
C LYS A 121 5.41 -0.22 24.60
N GLY A 122 5.45 -1.32 25.35
CA GLY A 122 4.27 -1.89 26.01
C GLY A 122 3.60 -3.05 25.27
N LEU A 123 3.81 -3.20 23.95
CA LEU A 123 3.41 -4.38 23.20
C LEU A 123 4.26 -4.48 21.92
N VAL A 124 5.10 -5.47 21.84
CA VAL A 124 6.06 -5.67 20.74
C VAL A 124 5.67 -6.87 19.90
N ALA A 125 5.68 -6.68 18.60
CA ALA A 125 5.48 -7.74 17.63
C ALA A 125 6.54 -7.68 16.51
N HIS A 126 6.95 -8.84 16.00
CA HIS A 126 7.89 -8.98 14.89
C HIS A 126 7.22 -9.74 13.74
N VAL A 127 6.58 -9.01 12.83
CA VAL A 127 6.02 -9.61 11.62
C VAL A 127 7.10 -9.91 10.59
N SER A 128 6.96 -11.02 9.87
CA SER A 128 7.88 -11.34 8.77
C SER A 128 7.67 -10.41 7.57
N MET A 129 8.76 -9.84 7.06
CA MET A 129 8.79 -8.96 5.88
C MET A 129 9.70 -9.50 4.76
N ALA A 130 10.15 -10.76 4.84
CA ALA A 130 10.97 -11.38 3.77
C ALA A 130 10.27 -11.36 2.41
N HIS A 131 8.95 -11.55 2.41
CA HIS A 131 8.08 -11.43 1.24
C HIS A 131 7.00 -10.38 1.54
N PRO A 132 7.26 -9.09 1.26
CA PRO A 132 6.39 -7.99 1.70
C PRO A 132 5.07 -7.90 0.93
N VAL A 133 5.01 -8.48 -0.26
CA VAL A 133 3.87 -8.41 -1.18
C VAL A 133 3.12 -9.74 -1.20
N SER A 134 1.78 -9.70 -1.22
CA SER A 134 0.93 -10.87 -1.41
C SER A 134 1.08 -11.41 -2.84
N PRO A 135 1.64 -12.62 -3.02
CA PRO A 135 1.82 -13.19 -4.36
C PRO A 135 0.48 -13.44 -5.06
N ARG A 136 -0.56 -13.80 -4.30
CA ARG A 136 -1.92 -13.97 -4.82
C ARG A 136 -2.49 -12.68 -5.39
N LEU A 137 -2.42 -11.58 -4.63
CA LEU A 137 -2.93 -10.28 -5.09
C LEU A 137 -2.12 -9.75 -6.28
N ARG A 138 -0.78 -9.92 -6.24
CA ARG A 138 0.10 -9.53 -7.35
C ARG A 138 -0.21 -10.30 -8.64
N ALA A 139 -0.46 -11.60 -8.56
CA ALA A 139 -0.85 -12.41 -9.71
C ALA A 139 -2.17 -11.92 -10.33
N ARG A 140 -3.20 -11.67 -9.51
CA ARG A 140 -4.48 -11.11 -9.99
C ARG A 140 -4.35 -9.73 -10.63
N LEU A 141 -3.45 -8.89 -10.10
CA LEU A 141 -3.12 -7.60 -10.73
C LEU A 141 -2.48 -7.80 -12.12
N GLY A 142 -1.61 -8.79 -12.26
CA GLY A 142 -1.01 -9.14 -13.55
C GLY A 142 -2.03 -9.62 -14.58
N GLU A 143 -2.91 -10.52 -14.18
CA GLU A 143 -4.00 -11.01 -15.03
C GLU A 143 -4.92 -9.86 -15.47
N ALA A 144 -5.36 -9.01 -14.54
CA ALA A 144 -6.20 -7.86 -14.84
C ALA A 144 -5.50 -6.85 -15.76
N ALA A 145 -4.19 -6.62 -15.58
CA ALA A 145 -3.40 -5.75 -16.44
C ALA A 145 -3.37 -6.25 -17.89
N LEU A 146 -3.08 -7.54 -18.08
CA LEU A 146 -3.04 -8.16 -19.41
C LEU A 146 -4.39 -8.09 -20.12
N LEU A 147 -5.50 -8.31 -19.41
CA LEU A 147 -6.86 -8.20 -19.95
C LEU A 147 -7.20 -6.76 -20.39
N GLU A 148 -6.57 -5.76 -19.80
CA GLU A 148 -6.72 -4.35 -20.18
C GLU A 148 -5.70 -3.88 -21.22
N GLY A 149 -4.93 -4.79 -21.80
CA GLY A 149 -3.86 -4.47 -22.78
C GLY A 149 -2.69 -3.72 -22.17
N ILE A 150 -2.46 -3.92 -20.88
CA ILE A 150 -1.31 -3.40 -20.14
C ILE A 150 -0.35 -4.56 -19.92
N GLU A 151 0.82 -4.51 -20.57
CA GLU A 151 1.88 -5.47 -20.32
C GLU A 151 2.68 -5.04 -19.09
N PRO A 152 2.49 -5.66 -17.90
CA PRO A 152 3.22 -5.27 -16.71
C PRO A 152 4.57 -5.97 -16.68
N HIS A 153 5.56 -5.30 -16.08
CA HIS A 153 6.77 -5.97 -15.64
C HIS A 153 6.52 -6.68 -14.31
N PHE A 154 6.74 -8.00 -14.31
CA PHE A 154 6.43 -8.85 -13.14
C PHE A 154 7.60 -8.86 -12.19
N GLU A 155 8.00 -8.31 -11.37
CA GLU A 155 9.11 -8.26 -10.41
C GLU A 155 9.81 -6.92 -10.44
N GLY A 156 10.32 -6.55 -9.32
CA GLY A 156 11.13 -5.36 -9.20
C GLY A 156 11.32 -4.91 -7.77
N ILE A 157 12.52 -4.44 -7.48
CA ILE A 157 12.85 -3.85 -6.19
C ILE A 157 12.49 -2.37 -6.21
N TYR A 158 11.57 -1.98 -5.35
CA TYR A 158 11.18 -0.59 -5.15
C TYR A 158 11.98 -0.01 -3.96
N VAL A 159 12.85 0.96 -4.21
CA VAL A 159 13.44 1.75 -3.13
C VAL A 159 12.50 2.90 -2.76
N CYS A 160 12.16 3.00 -1.48
CA CYS A 160 11.34 4.08 -0.93
C CYS A 160 12.22 5.09 -0.22
N ILE A 161 12.34 6.29 -0.76
CA ILE A 161 13.08 7.40 -0.16
C ILE A 161 12.17 8.32 0.64
N GLU A 162 12.74 9.13 1.52
CA GLU A 162 11.99 10.04 2.40
C GLU A 162 11.23 11.11 1.61
N GLY A 163 11.89 11.75 0.65
CA GLY A 163 11.36 12.95 0.01
C GLY A 163 11.28 14.15 0.97
N PRO A 164 10.62 15.26 0.61
CA PRO A 164 9.94 15.50 -0.68
C PRO A 164 10.88 15.80 -1.85
N GLN A 165 12.19 15.99 -1.59
CA GLN A 165 13.18 16.17 -2.64
C GLN A 165 13.39 14.85 -3.40
N PHE A 166 13.68 14.97 -4.68
CA PHE A 166 14.16 13.87 -5.49
C PHE A 166 15.62 13.54 -5.13
N SER A 167 16.11 12.40 -5.61
CA SER A 167 17.48 11.95 -5.40
C SER A 167 18.49 12.93 -6.01
N THR A 168 19.62 13.08 -5.37
CA THR A 168 20.81 13.63 -6.02
C THR A 168 21.30 12.63 -7.08
N TYR A 169 22.08 13.08 -8.06
CA TYR A 169 22.69 12.22 -9.06
C TYR A 169 23.52 11.07 -8.44
N ALA A 170 24.25 11.36 -7.37
CA ALA A 170 25.08 10.38 -6.67
C ALA A 170 24.23 9.30 -5.97
N GLU A 171 23.09 9.68 -5.36
CA GLU A 171 22.13 8.74 -4.79
C GLU A 171 21.51 7.87 -5.88
N SER A 172 21.06 8.47 -6.99
CA SER A 172 20.46 7.78 -8.13
C SER A 172 21.42 6.72 -8.71
N ILE A 173 22.68 7.08 -8.97
CA ILE A 173 23.70 6.13 -9.43
C ILE A 173 23.93 5.01 -8.39
N THR A 174 23.93 5.33 -7.09
CA THR A 174 24.08 4.32 -6.03
C THR A 174 22.93 3.33 -6.03
N TYR A 175 21.71 3.81 -6.16
CA TYR A 175 20.50 2.95 -6.23
C TYR A 175 20.48 2.08 -7.48
N LYS A 176 20.86 2.64 -8.63
CA LYS A 176 21.01 1.90 -9.89
C LYS A 176 22.05 0.78 -9.77
N GLN A 177 23.23 1.08 -9.22
CA GLN A 177 24.31 0.11 -8.99
C GLN A 177 23.91 -0.98 -7.98
N ALA A 178 23.05 -0.68 -7.00
CA ALA A 178 22.49 -1.65 -6.08
C ALA A 178 21.46 -2.59 -6.74
N GLY A 179 21.12 -2.38 -8.03
CA GLY A 179 20.21 -3.22 -8.77
C GLY A 179 18.73 -2.95 -8.51
N TYR A 180 18.37 -1.81 -7.90
CA TYR A 180 16.96 -1.46 -7.71
C TYR A 180 16.29 -1.19 -9.05
N SER A 181 14.98 -1.46 -9.12
CA SER A 181 14.22 -1.33 -10.37
C SER A 181 13.55 0.04 -10.49
N VAL A 182 12.90 0.47 -9.41
CA VAL A 182 12.12 1.71 -9.38
C VAL A 182 12.31 2.45 -8.05
N ILE A 183 12.02 3.75 -8.07
CA ILE A 183 12.13 4.65 -6.92
C ILE A 183 10.85 5.44 -6.71
N GLY A 184 10.44 5.55 -5.45
CA GLY A 184 9.33 6.42 -5.07
C GLY A 184 9.40 6.77 -3.59
N MET A 185 8.33 7.37 -3.06
CA MET A 185 8.36 7.99 -1.74
C MET A 185 7.30 7.46 -0.77
N THR A 186 6.45 6.49 -1.14
CA THR A 186 5.22 6.26 -0.36
C THR A 186 4.93 4.83 0.04
N ASN A 187 5.54 3.82 -0.61
CA ASN A 187 5.25 2.41 -0.30
C ASN A 187 5.80 1.92 1.04
N MET A 188 6.72 2.68 1.65
CA MET A 188 7.17 2.47 3.02
C MET A 188 6.86 3.71 3.86
N PRO A 189 6.30 3.52 5.05
CA PRO A 189 6.02 2.27 5.77
C PRO A 189 4.67 1.61 5.43
N GLU A 190 3.96 2.03 4.38
CA GLU A 190 2.62 1.54 4.01
C GLU A 190 2.55 0.00 3.98
N ALA A 191 3.49 -0.66 3.31
CA ALA A 191 3.54 -2.11 3.23
C ALA A 191 3.81 -2.80 4.58
N LYS A 192 4.66 -2.21 5.44
CA LYS A 192 4.93 -2.71 6.79
C LYS A 192 3.67 -2.69 7.65
N LEU A 193 2.98 -1.55 7.63
CA LEU A 193 1.75 -1.35 8.40
C LEU A 193 0.60 -2.22 7.89
N ALA A 194 0.47 -2.40 6.57
CA ALA A 194 -0.49 -3.33 5.99
C ALA A 194 -0.22 -4.78 6.47
N ARG A 195 1.06 -5.20 6.55
CA ARG A 195 1.43 -6.52 7.09
C ARG A 195 1.06 -6.66 8.56
N GLU A 196 1.33 -5.66 9.40
CA GLU A 196 0.95 -5.66 10.80
C GLU A 196 -0.57 -5.65 11.01
N ALA A 197 -1.31 -5.02 10.09
CA ALA A 197 -2.77 -5.03 10.08
C ALA A 197 -3.38 -6.28 9.44
N GLU A 198 -2.57 -7.27 9.04
CA GLU A 198 -3.03 -8.48 8.37
C GLU A 198 -3.88 -8.20 7.14
N ILE A 199 -3.45 -7.23 6.33
CA ILE A 199 -4.02 -6.89 5.02
C ILE A 199 -3.07 -7.41 3.95
N CYS A 200 -3.59 -8.17 2.98
CA CYS A 200 -2.82 -8.60 1.81
C CYS A 200 -2.49 -7.37 0.96
N TYR A 201 -1.23 -7.04 0.81
CA TYR A 201 -0.76 -5.83 0.14
C TYR A 201 -0.08 -6.16 -1.20
N ALA A 202 -0.35 -5.36 -2.22
CA ALA A 202 0.40 -5.33 -3.46
C ALA A 202 0.48 -3.90 -4.00
N THR A 203 1.51 -3.58 -4.78
CA THR A 203 1.66 -2.27 -5.40
C THR A 203 1.86 -2.37 -6.90
N VAL A 204 1.28 -1.41 -7.61
CA VAL A 204 1.57 -1.12 -9.02
C VAL A 204 2.39 0.16 -9.05
N ALA A 205 3.68 0.03 -9.33
CA ALA A 205 4.56 1.16 -9.55
C ALA A 205 4.46 1.58 -11.02
N MET A 206 4.01 2.81 -11.25
CA MET A 206 3.74 3.35 -12.58
C MET A 206 4.86 4.32 -12.94
N VAL A 207 5.74 3.89 -13.83
CA VAL A 207 6.92 4.67 -14.23
C VAL A 207 6.50 5.96 -14.93
N THR A 208 7.00 7.09 -14.44
CA THR A 208 6.80 8.43 -15.03
C THR A 208 8.04 8.97 -15.70
N ASP A 209 9.22 8.57 -15.25
CA ASP A 209 10.52 9.06 -15.68
C ASP A 209 11.64 8.04 -15.38
N PHE A 210 12.87 8.35 -15.82
CA PHE A 210 14.05 7.51 -15.57
C PHE A 210 14.87 7.93 -14.35
N ASP A 211 14.31 8.71 -13.43
CA ASP A 211 15.11 9.35 -12.39
C ASP A 211 16.32 10.12 -12.97
N CYS A 212 17.15 10.78 -12.17
CA CYS A 212 18.21 11.68 -12.66
C CYS A 212 19.47 10.98 -13.20
N TRP A 213 19.53 9.64 -13.21
CA TRP A 213 20.68 8.90 -13.75
C TRP A 213 20.74 8.85 -15.28
N HIS A 214 19.60 9.00 -15.97
CA HIS A 214 19.53 8.85 -17.43
C HIS A 214 20.10 10.08 -18.12
N PRO A 215 20.94 9.91 -19.17
CA PRO A 215 21.60 11.04 -19.84
C PRO A 215 20.61 12.03 -20.48
N ASP A 216 19.44 11.57 -20.88
CA ASP A 216 18.39 12.42 -21.47
C ASP A 216 17.40 12.98 -20.43
N HIS A 217 17.70 12.85 -19.13
CA HIS A 217 16.82 13.34 -18.07
C HIS A 217 16.52 14.84 -18.16
N ASP A 218 17.54 15.65 -18.46
CA ASP A 218 17.40 17.11 -18.59
C ASP A 218 16.55 17.53 -19.80
N ALA A 219 16.29 16.62 -20.74
CA ALA A 219 15.43 16.87 -21.90
C ALA A 219 13.94 16.65 -21.59
N VAL A 220 13.59 16.01 -20.44
CA VAL A 220 12.21 15.73 -20.04
C VAL A 220 11.61 16.93 -19.31
N THR A 221 10.57 17.50 -19.88
CA THR A 221 9.88 18.65 -19.24
C THR A 221 8.90 18.19 -18.17
N VAL A 222 8.58 19.06 -17.21
CA VAL A 222 7.52 18.83 -16.21
C VAL A 222 6.18 18.51 -16.88
N GLN A 223 5.90 19.12 -18.05
CA GLN A 223 4.69 18.85 -18.83
C GLN A 223 4.66 17.42 -19.37
N ASP A 224 5.81 16.87 -19.81
CA ASP A 224 5.88 15.50 -20.27
C ASP A 224 5.65 14.51 -19.13
N ILE A 225 6.22 14.75 -17.95
CA ILE A 225 5.97 13.95 -16.74
C ILE A 225 4.48 13.98 -16.38
N ILE A 226 3.84 15.15 -16.37
CA ILE A 226 2.40 15.28 -16.09
C ILE A 226 1.57 14.50 -17.11
N LYS A 227 1.91 14.57 -18.41
CA LYS A 227 1.22 13.82 -19.47
C LYS A 227 1.30 12.31 -19.25
N VAL A 228 2.48 11.79 -18.93
CA VAL A 228 2.69 10.37 -18.61
C VAL A 228 1.89 10.00 -17.37
N LEU A 229 1.94 10.82 -16.31
CA LEU A 229 1.20 10.61 -15.07
C LEU A 229 -0.31 10.48 -15.31
N LEU A 230 -0.90 11.39 -16.09
CA LEU A 230 -2.33 11.36 -16.42
C LEU A 230 -2.71 10.11 -17.23
N ASN A 231 -1.91 9.75 -18.24
CA ASN A 231 -2.13 8.53 -19.01
C ASN A 231 -2.02 7.27 -18.14
N ASN A 232 -1.04 7.21 -17.26
CA ASN A 232 -0.87 6.12 -16.29
C ASN A 232 -2.08 6.03 -15.34
N ALA A 233 -2.61 7.19 -14.88
CA ALA A 233 -3.78 7.24 -14.02
C ALA A 233 -5.03 6.64 -14.70
N GLU A 234 -5.28 6.97 -15.98
CA GLU A 234 -6.40 6.40 -16.73
C GLU A 234 -6.24 4.89 -16.96
N ARG A 235 -5.04 4.43 -17.25
CA ARG A 235 -4.75 2.99 -17.38
C ARG A 235 -4.93 2.27 -16.03
N ALA A 236 -4.49 2.87 -14.93
CA ALA A 236 -4.65 2.31 -13.58
C ALA A 236 -6.14 2.22 -13.17
N LYS A 237 -6.97 3.18 -13.54
CA LYS A 237 -8.43 3.12 -13.32
C LYS A 237 -9.05 1.91 -14.02
N ARG A 238 -8.70 1.66 -15.29
CA ARG A 238 -9.18 0.47 -16.02
C ARG A 238 -8.70 -0.82 -15.35
N LEU A 239 -7.41 -0.88 -14.98
CA LEU A 239 -6.84 -2.02 -14.25
C LEU A 239 -7.60 -2.32 -12.97
N VAL A 240 -7.88 -1.30 -12.14
CA VAL A 240 -8.61 -1.44 -10.88
C VAL A 240 -10.05 -1.90 -11.13
N ALA A 241 -10.73 -1.34 -12.12
CA ALA A 241 -12.09 -1.74 -12.48
C ALA A 241 -12.15 -3.21 -12.92
N ARG A 242 -11.20 -3.65 -13.75
CA ARG A 242 -11.05 -5.04 -14.18
C ARG A 242 -10.78 -5.96 -12.98
N LEU A 243 -9.76 -5.63 -12.18
CA LEU A 243 -9.44 -6.38 -10.97
C LEU A 243 -10.67 -6.56 -10.08
N ALA A 244 -11.42 -5.48 -9.80
CA ALA A 244 -12.57 -5.53 -8.92
C ALA A 244 -13.72 -6.37 -9.51
N SER A 245 -13.93 -6.33 -10.84
CA SER A 245 -14.94 -7.12 -11.53
C SER A 245 -14.69 -8.63 -11.40
N ASP A 246 -13.44 -9.03 -11.52
CA ASP A 246 -13.01 -10.44 -11.53
C ASP A 246 -12.56 -10.94 -10.16
N PHE A 247 -12.56 -10.05 -9.12
CA PHE A 247 -12.09 -10.39 -7.77
C PHE A 247 -13.06 -11.33 -7.06
N PRO A 248 -12.57 -12.34 -6.30
CA PRO A 248 -13.41 -13.20 -5.46
C PRO A 248 -14.25 -12.40 -4.47
N ARG A 249 -15.48 -12.83 -4.21
CA ARG A 249 -16.37 -12.21 -3.22
C ARG A 249 -16.09 -12.68 -1.80
N GLU A 250 -15.34 -13.75 -1.65
CA GLU A 250 -14.85 -14.28 -0.38
C GLU A 250 -13.32 -14.13 -0.34
N HIS A 251 -12.81 -13.77 0.83
CA HIS A 251 -11.37 -13.63 1.02
C HIS A 251 -10.69 -15.00 0.98
N GLU A 252 -9.74 -15.15 0.08
CA GLU A 252 -8.91 -16.34 -0.04
C GLU A 252 -7.66 -16.20 0.85
N PRO A 253 -7.27 -17.23 1.60
CA PRO A 253 -6.06 -17.20 2.41
C PRO A 253 -4.82 -16.86 1.58
N CYS A 254 -3.94 -16.03 2.13
CA CYS A 254 -2.68 -15.70 1.47
C CYS A 254 -1.68 -16.86 1.60
N PRO A 255 -1.07 -17.37 0.51
CA PRO A 255 -0.12 -18.48 0.58
C PRO A 255 1.08 -18.24 1.51
N ILE A 256 1.45 -16.97 1.74
CA ILE A 256 2.56 -16.59 2.63
C ILE A 256 2.06 -16.02 3.97
N GLY A 257 0.77 -16.19 4.30
CA GLY A 257 0.20 -15.80 5.59
C GLY A 257 0.13 -14.30 5.86
N CYS A 258 -0.03 -13.45 4.82
CA CYS A 258 -0.19 -12.00 5.01
C CYS A 258 -1.37 -11.67 5.94
N ASP A 259 -2.48 -12.39 5.76
CA ASP A 259 -3.75 -12.28 6.50
C ASP A 259 -3.71 -12.93 7.89
N ARG A 260 -2.57 -13.49 8.29
CA ARG A 260 -2.32 -14.13 9.58
C ARG A 260 -0.93 -13.79 10.14
N ALA A 261 -0.40 -12.65 9.78
CA ALA A 261 0.96 -12.25 10.13
C ALA A 261 1.20 -12.13 11.64
N LEU A 262 0.14 -11.97 12.42
CA LEU A 262 0.21 -11.82 13.88
C LEU A 262 0.08 -13.13 14.67
N ASP A 263 -0.20 -14.28 14.04
CA ASP A 263 -0.43 -15.55 14.76
C ASP A 263 0.71 -15.91 15.71
N THR A 264 1.95 -15.58 15.37
CA THR A 264 3.15 -15.88 16.16
C THR A 264 4.08 -14.67 16.33
N ALA A 265 3.61 -13.47 16.00
CA ALA A 265 4.47 -12.28 15.94
C ALA A 265 4.61 -11.55 17.28
N ILE A 266 3.60 -11.64 18.16
CA ILE A 266 3.57 -10.90 19.44
C ILE A 266 4.48 -11.61 20.44
N ILE A 267 5.52 -10.92 20.92
CA ILE A 267 6.50 -11.46 21.86
C ILE A 267 6.28 -10.97 23.31
N THR A 268 5.56 -9.86 23.52
CA THR A 268 5.28 -9.38 24.86
C THR A 268 4.32 -10.34 25.57
N ALA A 269 4.73 -10.83 26.74
CA ALA A 269 3.91 -11.71 27.57
C ALA A 269 2.57 -11.04 27.93
N PRO A 270 1.46 -11.78 28.00
CA PRO A 270 0.12 -11.22 28.18
C PRO A 270 0.00 -10.26 29.37
N GLU A 271 0.61 -10.61 30.51
CA GLU A 271 0.60 -9.82 31.75
C GLU A 271 1.43 -8.52 31.68
N ALA A 272 2.34 -8.41 30.73
CA ALA A 272 3.20 -7.23 30.54
C ALA A 272 2.67 -6.27 29.46
N ARG A 273 1.57 -6.59 28.80
CA ARG A 273 1.00 -5.79 27.72
C ARG A 273 0.34 -4.52 28.22
N ASP A 274 0.63 -3.39 27.61
CA ASP A 274 0.00 -2.11 27.92
C ASP A 274 -1.48 -2.10 27.50
N PRO A 275 -2.44 -1.97 28.44
CA PRO A 275 -3.87 -1.95 28.13
C PRO A 275 -4.28 -0.77 27.22
N ALA A 276 -3.59 0.38 27.31
CA ALA A 276 -3.86 1.53 26.46
C ALA A 276 -3.47 1.28 25.02
N LEU A 277 -2.35 0.57 24.79
CA LEU A 277 -1.93 0.18 23.45
C LEU A 277 -2.82 -0.93 22.88
N ILE A 278 -3.21 -1.93 23.70
CA ILE A 278 -4.19 -2.96 23.29
C ILE A 278 -5.47 -2.31 22.78
N LYS A 279 -5.99 -1.30 23.49
CA LYS A 279 -7.20 -0.57 23.07
C LYS A 279 -7.03 0.14 21.73
N LYS A 280 -5.84 0.68 21.43
CA LYS A 280 -5.55 1.31 20.14
C LYS A 280 -5.45 0.30 19.01
N LEU A 281 -5.04 -0.93 19.32
CA LEU A 281 -4.84 -2.02 18.37
C LEU A 281 -6.11 -2.83 18.09
N ASP A 282 -7.28 -2.39 18.53
CA ASP A 282 -8.55 -3.11 18.43
C ASP A 282 -8.88 -3.59 17.01
N ALA A 283 -8.69 -2.73 16.00
CA ALA A 283 -8.90 -3.09 14.60
C ALA A 283 -7.70 -3.86 14.00
N VAL A 284 -6.48 -3.43 14.30
CA VAL A 284 -5.26 -3.96 13.70
C VAL A 284 -4.96 -5.38 14.21
N ALA A 285 -5.03 -5.60 15.52
CA ALA A 285 -4.64 -6.85 16.17
C ALA A 285 -5.78 -7.53 16.96
N GLY A 286 -7.01 -7.04 16.85
CA GLY A 286 -8.16 -7.58 17.59
C GLY A 286 -8.41 -9.07 17.36
N ARG A 287 -8.06 -9.61 16.20
CA ARG A 287 -8.17 -11.04 15.88
C ARG A 287 -7.36 -11.90 16.86
N VAL A 288 -6.15 -11.50 17.19
CA VAL A 288 -5.25 -12.26 18.10
C VAL A 288 -5.41 -11.83 19.55
N LEU A 289 -5.46 -10.52 19.85
CA LEU A 289 -5.58 -9.99 21.21
C LEU A 289 -6.94 -10.29 21.85
N GLY A 290 -8.01 -10.38 21.06
CA GLY A 290 -9.36 -10.75 21.57
C GLY A 290 -9.51 -12.23 21.90
N ARG A 291 -8.61 -13.12 21.46
CA ARG A 291 -8.58 -14.53 21.84
C ARG A 291 -7.97 -14.72 23.23
N ASP A 292 -6.87 -14.03 23.51
CA ASP A 292 -6.19 -14.10 24.80
C ASP A 292 -7.09 -13.69 25.97
N GLN A 293 -7.99 -12.71 25.76
CA GLN A 293 -8.95 -12.28 26.78
C GLN A 293 -10.04 -13.33 27.08
N ARG A 294 -10.37 -14.19 26.11
CA ARG A 294 -11.35 -15.26 26.30
C ARG A 294 -10.76 -16.49 27.01
N GLU A 295 -9.49 -16.77 26.78
CA GLU A 295 -8.78 -17.89 27.44
C GLU A 295 -8.44 -17.57 28.91
N CYS A 296 -8.15 -16.30 29.26
CA CYS A 296 -7.96 -15.87 30.65
C CYS A 296 -9.27 -15.78 31.46
N GLY A 297 -10.42 -15.62 30.82
CA GLY A 297 -11.73 -15.49 31.48
C GLY A 297 -12.42 -16.81 31.85
N THR A 298 -11.89 -17.96 31.45
CA THR A 298 -12.47 -19.29 31.72
C THR A 298 -11.81 -20.03 32.89
N GLY A 299 -10.91 -19.36 33.61
CA GLY A 299 -10.15 -19.92 34.76
C GLY A 299 -10.50 -19.30 36.11
N ALA A 300 -11.77 -18.92 36.37
CA ALA A 300 -12.25 -18.45 37.68
C ALA A 300 -13.49 -19.22 38.11
#